data_d8c88a612c8b32626676d15dfda4e35c
#
_entry.id   d8c88a612c8b32626676d15dfda4e35c
#
_cell.length_a   1.000
_cell.length_b   1.000
_cell.length_c   1.000
_cell.angle_alpha   90.00
_cell.angle_beta   90.00
_cell.angle_gamma   90.00
#
_symmetry.space_group_name_H-M   'P 1'
#
loop_
_entity.id
_entity.type
_entity.pdbx_description
1 polymer ?
#
loop_
_entity_poly.entity_id
_entity_poly.type
_entity_poly.pdbx_seq_one_letter_code
_entity_poly.pdbx_strand_id
1 'polypeptide(L)'
;MACKKLKFPGKDVVLEYFIGCGDALPAETDWLRFGSLRTKEFEISWDTADATDGDSIGALRENIATFQSLTMSGDGTVKASGSGSQNLIDLTKHVANPVATGGQPVVWMRMTFPDLTFIAYCLISTLSRSAPYDDVTTYSFEASATASDFGLIVEDTPDADAPDPTSIQVVPETLQLTVGEGFNFEGVVLPVGAPQGLRWTSSAPSVAAVNQVSGEVTALSAGTATITAASSVVPGVTDTAAVTVVPLVQGITVSPTSVSVAEAATQQLTAAVSPSGAASGLVYESANPAVATISSTGLVTGVDAGATTVTITSAARPSVKVTVPVTVT
;
A
#
# COMPACT_ATOMS: atom_id res chain seq x y z
N MET A 1 -25.80 -25.24 25.89
CA MET A 1 -24.94 -24.05 25.77
C MET A 1 -23.54 -24.45 26.22
N ALA A 2 -22.54 -24.42 25.34
CA ALA A 2 -21.15 -24.60 25.76
C ALA A 2 -20.71 -23.34 26.52
N CYS A 3 -20.06 -23.49 27.68
CA CYS A 3 -19.51 -22.37 28.41
C CYS A 3 -18.42 -21.71 27.54
N LYS A 4 -18.57 -20.42 27.19
CA LYS A 4 -17.53 -19.65 26.51
C LYS A 4 -16.27 -19.68 27.38
N LYS A 5 -15.14 -20.10 26.80
CA LYS A 5 -13.84 -19.95 27.44
C LYS A 5 -13.54 -18.46 27.55
N LEU A 6 -13.40 -17.96 28.77
CA LEU A 6 -13.12 -16.56 29.06
C LEU A 6 -11.61 -16.21 29.01
N LYS A 7 -10.75 -17.22 28.82
CA LYS A 7 -9.27 -17.07 28.75
C LYS A 7 -8.71 -18.10 27.78
N PHE A 8 -7.71 -17.69 27.03
CA PHE A 8 -6.99 -18.53 26.09
C PHE A 8 -5.74 -19.12 26.76
N PRO A 9 -5.48 -20.44 26.69
CA PRO A 9 -4.23 -21.00 27.15
C PRO A 9 -3.10 -20.67 26.14
N GLY A 10 -1.89 -20.42 26.63
CA GLY A 10 -0.71 -20.10 25.79
C GLY A 10 -0.35 -21.15 24.75
N LYS A 11 -0.87 -22.37 24.87
CA LYS A 11 -0.72 -23.42 23.83
C LYS A 11 -1.48 -23.11 22.53
N ASP A 12 -2.47 -22.23 22.58
CA ASP A 12 -3.29 -21.83 21.44
C ASP A 12 -2.58 -20.70 20.62
N VAL A 13 -1.49 -20.12 21.14
CA VAL A 13 -0.64 -19.20 20.40
C VAL A 13 0.30 -19.95 19.47
N VAL A 14 0.33 -19.60 18.21
CA VAL A 14 1.20 -20.19 17.20
C VAL A 14 2.25 -19.19 16.78
N LEU A 15 3.53 -19.63 16.71
CA LEU A 15 4.61 -18.85 16.13
C LEU A 15 5.15 -19.56 14.90
N GLU A 16 5.26 -18.83 13.81
CA GLU A 16 5.71 -19.29 12.51
C GLU A 16 6.77 -18.32 11.97
N TYR A 17 7.57 -18.79 11.05
CA TYR A 17 8.57 -17.98 10.37
C TYR A 17 8.67 -18.35 8.88
N PHE A 18 9.25 -17.45 8.10
CA PHE A 18 9.65 -17.66 6.71
C PHE A 18 10.99 -16.99 6.45
N ILE A 19 11.91 -17.69 5.76
CA ILE A 19 13.22 -17.16 5.36
C ILE A 19 13.07 -16.49 3.99
N GLY A 20 13.12 -15.17 3.96
CA GLY A 20 12.96 -14.37 2.73
C GLY A 20 13.37 -12.92 2.92
N CYS A 21 13.27 -12.12 1.88
CA CYS A 21 13.57 -10.69 1.92
C CYS A 21 12.37 -9.88 2.43
N GLY A 22 12.63 -8.65 2.92
CA GLY A 22 11.60 -7.77 3.47
C GLY A 22 10.76 -7.01 2.43
N ASP A 23 11.00 -7.24 1.14
CA ASP A 23 10.35 -6.61 -0.01
C ASP A 23 9.11 -7.36 -0.52
N ALA A 24 8.84 -8.55 0.02
CA ALA A 24 7.67 -9.37 -0.33
C ALA A 24 7.12 -10.10 0.89
N LEU A 25 5.79 -10.12 1.02
CA LEU A 25 5.12 -10.92 2.04
C LEU A 25 5.11 -12.39 1.66
N PRO A 26 5.33 -13.31 2.64
CA PRO A 26 5.18 -14.75 2.41
C PRO A 26 3.74 -15.11 2.02
N ALA A 27 3.60 -16.10 1.12
CA ALA A 27 2.29 -16.70 0.87
C ALA A 27 1.83 -17.54 2.08
N GLU A 28 0.52 -17.79 2.21
CA GLU A 28 -0.02 -18.55 3.34
C GLU A 28 0.57 -19.97 3.46
N THR A 29 1.00 -20.57 2.36
CA THR A 29 1.62 -21.89 2.31
C THR A 29 3.09 -21.93 2.72
N ASP A 30 3.75 -20.77 2.83
CA ASP A 30 5.20 -20.66 3.03
C ASP A 30 5.59 -20.61 4.53
N TRP A 31 4.61 -20.39 5.39
CA TRP A 31 4.84 -20.28 6.82
C TRP A 31 5.22 -21.61 7.46
N LEU A 32 6.33 -21.60 8.19
CA LEU A 32 6.89 -22.77 8.87
C LEU A 32 6.78 -22.59 10.38
N ARG A 33 6.24 -23.59 11.07
CA ARG A 33 6.17 -23.54 12.55
C ARG A 33 7.55 -23.48 13.18
N PHE A 34 7.70 -22.60 14.17
CA PHE A 34 8.95 -22.35 14.93
C PHE A 34 9.24 -23.46 15.97
N GLY A 35 9.09 -24.72 15.63
CA GLY A 35 9.41 -25.82 16.54
C GLY A 35 8.40 -26.02 17.68
N SER A 36 8.86 -26.60 18.80
CA SER A 36 8.05 -26.87 19.99
C SER A 36 8.33 -25.86 21.09
N LEU A 37 7.62 -24.73 21.04
CA LEU A 37 7.75 -23.66 22.04
C LEU A 37 6.93 -23.93 23.29
N ARG A 38 7.52 -23.63 24.46
CA ARG A 38 6.88 -23.63 25.79
C ARG A 38 6.38 -22.24 26.12
N THR A 39 7.27 -21.22 25.95
CA THR A 39 6.89 -19.82 26.11
C THR A 39 6.92 -19.11 24.76
N LYS A 40 6.13 -18.10 24.64
CA LYS A 40 6.06 -17.18 23.50
C LYS A 40 5.72 -15.81 24.06
N GLU A 41 6.60 -14.87 23.85
CA GLU A 41 6.46 -13.50 24.36
C GLU A 41 6.48 -12.52 23.18
N PHE A 42 5.69 -11.50 23.30
CA PHE A 42 5.53 -10.44 22.32
C PHE A 42 5.50 -9.11 23.08
N GLU A 43 6.34 -8.18 22.69
CA GLU A 43 6.42 -6.87 23.30
C GLU A 43 6.49 -5.78 22.25
N ILE A 44 5.62 -4.78 22.38
CA ILE A 44 5.68 -3.53 21.62
C ILE A 44 6.04 -2.41 22.57
N SER A 45 7.04 -1.62 22.22
CA SER A 45 7.42 -0.41 22.95
C SER A 45 7.63 0.76 22.00
N TRP A 46 7.52 1.96 22.53
CA TRP A 46 7.76 3.20 21.81
C TRP A 46 8.89 3.98 22.51
N ASP A 47 9.85 4.41 21.73
CA ASP A 47 10.78 5.43 22.18
C ASP A 47 10.06 6.78 22.24
N THR A 48 10.34 7.56 23.28
CA THR A 48 9.72 8.87 23.46
C THR A 48 10.79 9.97 23.55
N ALA A 49 10.50 11.10 22.90
CA ALA A 49 11.25 12.34 23.07
C ALA A 49 10.45 13.30 23.93
N ASP A 50 11.13 14.00 24.85
CA ASP A 50 10.54 15.08 25.64
C ASP A 50 10.37 16.33 24.75
N ALA A 51 9.14 16.73 24.55
CA ALA A 51 8.75 17.90 23.76
C ALA A 51 8.20 19.04 24.64
N THR A 52 8.40 18.96 25.94
CA THR A 52 7.91 19.95 26.92
C THR A 52 8.52 21.32 26.63
N ASP A 53 7.68 22.33 26.41
CA ASP A 53 8.06 23.72 26.19
C ASP A 53 7.36 24.68 27.17
N GLY A 54 7.58 26.01 26.97
CA GLY A 54 6.98 27.02 27.85
C GLY A 54 5.46 27.16 27.76
N ASP A 55 4.84 26.55 26.74
CA ASP A 55 3.40 26.59 26.50
C ASP A 55 2.69 25.31 27.01
N SER A 56 3.45 24.34 27.52
CA SER A 56 2.91 23.10 28.09
C SER A 56 2.11 23.38 29.36
N ILE A 57 0.82 22.99 29.36
CA ILE A 57 -0.14 23.35 30.44
C ILE A 57 -0.13 22.26 31.53
N GLY A 58 -0.19 22.69 32.78
CA GLY A 58 -0.51 21.83 33.93
C GLY A 58 0.66 21.07 34.55
N ALA A 59 1.91 21.50 34.35
CA ALA A 59 3.14 20.90 34.90
C ALA A 59 3.32 19.41 34.54
N LEU A 60 2.68 18.96 33.45
CA LEU A 60 2.87 17.62 32.86
C LEU A 60 3.90 17.70 31.75
N ARG A 61 4.75 16.66 31.67
CA ARG A 61 5.68 16.52 30.54
C ARG A 61 4.94 16.15 29.27
N GLU A 62 5.26 16.81 28.18
CA GLU A 62 4.79 16.46 26.86
C GLU A 62 5.82 15.51 26.21
N ASN A 63 5.40 14.28 25.92
CA ASN A 63 6.24 13.28 25.28
C ASN A 63 5.66 12.94 23.90
N ILE A 64 6.55 12.94 22.90
CA ILE A 64 6.22 12.52 21.53
C ILE A 64 6.83 11.14 21.29
N ALA A 65 6.00 10.18 20.84
CA ALA A 65 6.48 8.87 20.41
C ALA A 65 7.31 9.03 19.11
N THR A 66 8.51 8.42 19.08
CA THR A 66 9.45 8.55 17.95
C THR A 66 9.58 7.27 17.15
N PHE A 67 10.06 6.20 17.76
CA PHE A 67 10.27 4.93 17.09
C PHE A 67 9.51 3.81 17.80
N GLN A 68 8.92 2.90 17.01
CA GLN A 68 8.29 1.69 17.52
C GLN A 68 9.31 0.56 17.49
N SER A 69 9.42 -0.15 18.60
CA SER A 69 10.20 -1.38 18.74
C SER A 69 9.27 -2.55 19.01
N LEU A 70 9.51 -3.65 18.33
CA LEU A 70 8.78 -4.90 18.53
C LEU A 70 9.80 -6.01 18.76
N THR A 71 9.61 -6.79 19.81
CA THR A 71 10.38 -7.99 20.08
C THR A 71 9.49 -9.22 20.18
N MET A 72 9.97 -10.32 19.63
CA MET A 72 9.37 -11.64 19.77
C MET A 72 10.41 -12.59 20.37
N SER A 73 10.07 -13.26 21.44
CA SER A 73 10.97 -14.18 22.12
C SER A 73 10.25 -15.45 22.56
N GLY A 74 11.03 -16.46 22.92
CA GLY A 74 10.49 -17.68 23.47
C GLY A 74 11.52 -18.75 23.72
N ASP A 75 11.10 -19.76 24.46
CA ASP A 75 11.87 -20.97 24.71
C ASP A 75 11.09 -22.24 24.38
N GLY A 76 11.81 -23.31 24.12
CA GLY A 76 11.19 -24.58 23.75
C GLY A 76 12.10 -25.76 23.94
N THR A 77 11.58 -26.94 23.59
CA THR A 77 12.32 -28.21 23.65
C THR A 77 12.68 -28.69 22.24
N VAL A 78 13.89 -29.20 22.10
CA VAL A 78 14.34 -29.84 20.86
C VAL A 78 13.75 -31.24 20.79
N LYS A 79 12.94 -31.53 19.74
CA LYS A 79 12.42 -32.86 19.48
C LYS A 79 13.36 -33.65 18.55
N ALA A 80 13.45 -34.94 18.73
CA ALA A 80 14.30 -35.80 17.92
C ALA A 80 13.77 -35.99 16.48
N SER A 81 12.47 -35.79 16.24
CA SER A 81 11.83 -35.98 14.94
C SER A 81 10.54 -35.15 14.79
N GLY A 82 10.07 -35.00 13.56
CA GLY A 82 8.87 -34.26 13.20
C GLY A 82 9.17 -32.95 12.42
N SER A 83 8.16 -32.39 11.76
CA SER A 83 8.31 -31.19 10.92
C SER A 83 8.86 -29.99 11.71
N GLY A 84 8.41 -29.77 12.93
CA GLY A 84 8.92 -28.69 13.78
C GLY A 84 10.39 -28.85 14.19
N SER A 85 10.94 -30.09 14.24
CA SER A 85 12.36 -30.33 14.46
C SER A 85 13.19 -29.92 13.24
N GLN A 86 12.74 -30.28 12.03
CA GLN A 86 13.42 -29.91 10.80
C GLN A 86 13.42 -28.38 10.60
N ASN A 87 12.29 -27.74 10.84
CA ASN A 87 12.17 -26.27 10.74
C ASN A 87 13.17 -25.57 11.68
N LEU A 88 13.30 -26.02 12.94
CA LEU A 88 14.27 -25.46 13.86
C LEU A 88 15.72 -25.67 13.41
N ILE A 89 16.03 -26.83 12.78
CA ILE A 89 17.35 -27.11 12.20
C ILE A 89 17.64 -26.12 11.06
N ASP A 90 16.68 -25.92 10.16
CA ASP A 90 16.85 -25.05 8.99
C ASP A 90 16.98 -23.58 9.41
N LEU A 91 16.19 -23.14 10.37
CA LEU A 91 16.34 -21.82 10.97
C LEU A 91 17.72 -21.66 11.66
N THR A 92 18.18 -22.67 12.39
CA THR A 92 19.51 -22.62 13.05
C THR A 92 20.63 -22.50 12.02
N LYS A 93 20.54 -23.22 10.90
CA LYS A 93 21.50 -23.10 9.79
C LYS A 93 21.46 -21.72 9.16
N HIS A 94 20.26 -21.16 8.96
CA HIS A 94 20.10 -19.82 8.42
C HIS A 94 20.70 -18.76 9.36
N VAL A 95 20.44 -18.81 10.67
CA VAL A 95 21.00 -17.86 11.64
C VAL A 95 22.52 -17.97 11.70
N ALA A 96 23.07 -19.19 11.59
CA ALA A 96 24.52 -19.43 11.60
C ALA A 96 25.22 -18.98 10.28
N ASN A 97 24.52 -19.06 9.17
CA ASN A 97 25.05 -18.69 7.84
C ASN A 97 23.92 -18.15 6.95
N PRO A 98 23.57 -16.86 7.07
CA PRO A 98 22.38 -16.27 6.45
C PRO A 98 22.58 -15.88 4.97
N VAL A 99 23.06 -16.79 4.14
CA VAL A 99 23.34 -16.54 2.71
C VAL A 99 22.05 -16.15 1.94
N ALA A 100 20.93 -16.75 2.29
CA ALA A 100 19.65 -16.52 1.59
C ALA A 100 19.13 -15.08 1.71
N THR A 101 19.60 -14.34 2.73
CA THR A 101 19.14 -12.97 3.06
C THR A 101 20.28 -11.96 3.05
N GLY A 102 21.28 -12.18 2.20
CA GLY A 102 22.39 -11.25 1.99
C GLY A 102 23.32 -11.10 3.20
N GLY A 103 23.45 -12.14 4.05
CA GLY A 103 24.35 -12.15 5.19
C GLY A 103 23.74 -11.62 6.50
N GLN A 104 22.43 -11.37 6.53
CA GLN A 104 21.71 -10.95 7.73
C GLN A 104 20.78 -12.08 8.21
N PRO A 105 20.75 -12.43 9.52
CA PRO A 105 19.86 -13.46 10.06
C PRO A 105 18.44 -12.94 10.23
N VAL A 106 17.83 -12.49 9.13
CA VAL A 106 16.50 -11.93 9.08
C VAL A 106 15.49 -12.94 8.57
N VAL A 107 14.27 -12.86 9.09
CA VAL A 107 13.15 -13.72 8.74
C VAL A 107 11.83 -12.96 8.89
N TRP A 108 10.82 -13.35 8.14
CA TRP A 108 9.46 -12.99 8.49
C TRP A 108 9.01 -13.84 9.67
N MET A 109 8.36 -13.21 10.64
CA MET A 109 7.77 -13.88 11.80
C MET A 109 6.29 -13.57 11.90
N ARG A 110 5.49 -14.59 12.17
CA ARG A 110 4.05 -14.48 12.41
C ARG A 110 3.70 -15.10 13.76
N MET A 111 3.16 -14.29 14.66
CA MET A 111 2.64 -14.75 15.94
C MET A 111 1.13 -14.59 15.98
N THR A 112 0.43 -15.71 15.97
CA THR A 112 -1.02 -15.78 15.96
C THR A 112 -1.54 -16.07 17.36
N PHE A 113 -2.20 -15.09 17.95
CA PHE A 113 -3.02 -15.23 19.14
C PHE A 113 -4.46 -15.56 18.73
N PRO A 114 -5.31 -16.01 19.66
CA PRO A 114 -6.71 -16.29 19.33
C PRO A 114 -7.56 -15.08 18.93
N ASP A 115 -7.09 -13.88 19.19
CA ASP A 115 -7.75 -12.59 18.90
C ASP A 115 -7.03 -11.77 17.82
N LEU A 116 -5.69 -11.77 17.84
CA LEU A 116 -4.87 -10.96 16.93
C LEU A 116 -3.71 -11.78 16.34
N THR A 117 -3.36 -11.48 15.11
CA THR A 117 -2.16 -11.99 14.44
C THR A 117 -1.21 -10.84 14.16
N PHE A 118 0.05 -11.01 14.55
CA PHE A 118 1.12 -10.05 14.33
C PHE A 118 2.11 -10.62 13.31
N ILE A 119 2.42 -9.86 12.28
CA ILE A 119 3.40 -10.22 11.24
C ILE A 119 4.44 -9.12 11.16
N ALA A 120 5.71 -9.47 11.28
CA ALA A 120 6.81 -8.54 11.19
C ALA A 120 8.04 -9.18 10.54
N TYR A 121 8.84 -8.37 9.87
CA TYR A 121 10.17 -8.76 9.42
C TYR A 121 11.15 -8.55 10.56
N CYS A 122 11.83 -9.60 11.00
CA CYS A 122 12.60 -9.61 12.22
C CYS A 122 14.04 -10.03 11.98
N LEU A 123 14.96 -9.40 12.71
CA LEU A 123 16.34 -9.83 12.88
C LEU A 123 16.41 -10.76 14.10
N ILE A 124 16.86 -11.98 13.93
CA ILE A 124 17.12 -12.90 15.05
C ILE A 124 18.45 -12.51 15.70
N SER A 125 18.35 -11.86 16.85
CA SER A 125 19.53 -11.42 17.62
C SER A 125 20.18 -12.54 18.41
N THR A 126 19.38 -13.51 18.87
CA THR A 126 19.85 -14.63 19.68
C THR A 126 19.10 -15.90 19.30
N LEU A 127 19.84 -16.97 19.12
CA LEU A 127 19.32 -18.34 19.04
C LEU A 127 20.28 -19.24 19.79
N SER A 128 19.87 -19.74 20.94
CA SER A 128 20.70 -20.58 21.82
C SER A 128 20.13 -21.98 21.97
N ARG A 129 21.01 -22.95 22.27
CA ARG A 129 20.65 -24.33 22.64
C ARG A 129 21.37 -24.72 23.90
N SER A 130 20.67 -25.38 24.82
CA SER A 130 21.23 -25.93 26.05
C SER A 130 20.95 -27.41 26.10
N ALA A 131 21.96 -28.21 26.37
CA ALA A 131 21.88 -29.66 26.41
C ALA A 131 22.53 -30.17 27.71
N PRO A 132 21.84 -30.09 28.87
CA PRO A 132 22.31 -30.63 30.11
C PRO A 132 22.40 -32.16 30.03
N TYR A 133 23.34 -32.75 30.83
CA TYR A 133 23.63 -34.19 30.75
C TYR A 133 22.43 -35.07 31.13
N ASP A 134 21.62 -34.62 32.07
CA ASP A 134 20.52 -35.34 32.71
C ASP A 134 19.12 -34.75 32.49
N ASP A 135 18.97 -33.84 31.52
CA ASP A 135 17.72 -33.19 31.23
C ASP A 135 17.51 -33.05 29.71
N VAL A 136 16.33 -32.61 29.32
CA VAL A 136 15.96 -32.39 27.90
C VAL A 136 16.72 -31.23 27.28
N THR A 137 17.13 -31.39 26.03
CA THR A 137 17.70 -30.27 25.26
C THR A 137 16.65 -29.19 25.01
N THR A 138 17.00 -27.96 25.38
CA THR A 138 16.16 -26.78 25.19
C THR A 138 16.78 -25.83 24.17
N TYR A 139 15.99 -24.91 23.68
CA TYR A 139 16.44 -23.77 22.90
C TYR A 139 15.68 -22.51 23.31
N SER A 140 16.29 -21.36 23.09
CA SER A 140 15.64 -20.06 23.21
C SER A 140 16.03 -19.17 22.06
N PHE A 141 15.18 -18.20 21.74
CA PHE A 141 15.44 -17.21 20.71
C PHE A 141 14.94 -15.84 21.15
N GLU A 142 15.53 -14.81 20.55
CA GLU A 142 15.10 -13.43 20.62
C GLU A 142 15.22 -12.81 19.23
N ALA A 143 14.18 -12.12 18.79
CA ALA A 143 14.11 -11.47 17.50
C ALA A 143 13.49 -10.07 17.66
N SER A 144 14.06 -9.09 16.98
CA SER A 144 13.56 -7.71 16.97
C SER A 144 13.11 -7.33 15.58
N ALA A 145 11.99 -6.64 15.48
CA ALA A 145 11.52 -6.14 14.19
C ALA A 145 12.55 -5.21 13.54
N THR A 146 12.70 -5.34 12.24
CA THR A 146 13.57 -4.51 11.41
C THR A 146 12.81 -3.96 10.23
N ALA A 147 13.42 -3.02 9.49
CA ALA A 147 12.77 -2.38 8.35
C ALA A 147 12.38 -3.37 7.26
N SER A 148 11.15 -3.20 6.74
CA SER A 148 10.61 -3.88 5.56
C SER A 148 9.69 -2.92 4.83
N ASP A 149 9.28 -3.29 3.62
CA ASP A 149 8.34 -2.47 2.83
C ASP A 149 6.92 -2.44 3.43
N PHE A 150 6.64 -3.28 4.44
CA PHE A 150 5.31 -3.47 5.02
C PHE A 150 5.19 -3.04 6.49
N GLY A 151 6.32 -2.86 7.19
CA GLY A 151 6.31 -2.55 8.63
C GLY A 151 5.73 -3.67 9.50
N LEU A 152 5.08 -3.28 10.60
CA LEU A 152 4.33 -4.20 11.46
C LEU A 152 2.89 -4.34 10.94
N ILE A 153 2.47 -5.56 10.65
CA ILE A 153 1.11 -5.89 10.26
C ILE A 153 0.39 -6.48 11.47
N VAL A 154 -0.78 -5.94 11.80
CA VAL A 154 -1.66 -6.44 12.85
C VAL A 154 -3.00 -6.76 12.23
N GLU A 155 -3.45 -8.00 12.37
CA GLU A 155 -4.71 -8.48 11.79
C GLU A 155 -5.56 -9.16 12.86
N ASP A 156 -6.87 -9.09 12.71
CA ASP A 156 -7.78 -9.89 13.52
C ASP A 156 -7.56 -11.38 13.22
N THR A 157 -7.37 -12.20 14.25
CA THR A 157 -7.36 -13.65 14.06
C THR A 157 -8.81 -14.10 13.82
N PRO A 158 -9.10 -14.82 12.73
CA PRO A 158 -10.45 -15.28 12.46
C PRO A 158 -11.01 -16.09 13.60
N ASP A 159 -12.23 -15.75 14.08
CA ASP A 159 -12.95 -16.59 15.03
C ASP A 159 -13.23 -17.96 14.39
N ALA A 160 -12.98 -19.04 15.11
CA ALA A 160 -13.23 -20.39 14.64
C ALA A 160 -14.72 -20.65 14.26
N ASP A 161 -15.63 -19.83 14.81
CA ASP A 161 -17.06 -19.85 14.52
C ASP A 161 -17.46 -18.82 13.43
N ALA A 162 -16.50 -18.03 12.88
CA ALA A 162 -16.77 -17.09 11.80
C ALA A 162 -17.12 -17.85 10.49
N PRO A 163 -18.06 -17.33 9.70
CA PRO A 163 -18.37 -17.93 8.41
C PRO A 163 -17.17 -17.78 7.45
N ASP A 164 -16.93 -18.80 6.63
CA ASP A 164 -15.89 -18.74 5.61
C ASP A 164 -16.17 -17.61 4.60
N PRO A 165 -15.14 -16.89 4.14
CA PRO A 165 -15.25 -15.95 3.01
C PRO A 165 -15.80 -16.67 1.76
N THR A 166 -16.82 -16.08 1.13
CA THR A 166 -17.42 -16.61 -0.10
C THR A 166 -17.28 -15.68 -1.29
N SER A 167 -17.16 -14.38 -1.06
CA SER A 167 -16.91 -13.37 -2.08
C SER A 167 -16.26 -12.14 -1.48
N ILE A 168 -15.64 -11.32 -2.34
CA ILE A 168 -15.12 -10.01 -2.02
C ILE A 168 -15.82 -9.00 -2.93
N GLN A 169 -15.99 -7.78 -2.46
CA GLN A 169 -16.46 -6.65 -3.25
C GLN A 169 -15.44 -5.52 -3.13
N VAL A 170 -14.76 -5.23 -4.25
CA VAL A 170 -13.78 -4.13 -4.35
C VAL A 170 -14.48 -2.88 -4.88
N VAL A 171 -14.19 -1.74 -4.29
CA VAL A 171 -14.76 -0.46 -4.70
C VAL A 171 -13.64 0.58 -4.87
N PRO A 172 -13.64 1.30 -6.02
CA PRO A 172 -14.46 1.14 -7.22
C PRO A 172 -14.00 -0.02 -8.13
N GLU A 173 -14.87 -0.58 -8.97
CA GLU A 173 -14.51 -1.63 -9.95
C GLU A 173 -13.61 -1.11 -11.08
N THR A 174 -13.68 0.19 -11.38
CA THR A 174 -12.84 0.85 -12.40
C THR A 174 -12.35 2.19 -11.91
N LEU A 175 -11.08 2.49 -12.18
CA LEU A 175 -10.45 3.73 -11.74
C LEU A 175 -9.52 4.27 -12.83
N GLN A 176 -9.55 5.59 -13.05
CA GLN A 176 -8.56 6.29 -13.87
C GLN A 176 -7.70 7.18 -12.97
N LEU A 177 -6.38 7.04 -13.08
CA LEU A 177 -5.39 7.87 -12.39
C LEU A 177 -4.46 8.54 -13.40
N THR A 178 -3.90 9.68 -13.00
CA THR A 178 -2.78 10.30 -13.71
C THR A 178 -1.46 9.83 -13.11
N VAL A 179 -0.41 9.73 -13.91
CA VAL A 179 0.93 9.38 -13.43
C VAL A 179 1.31 10.27 -12.23
N GLY A 180 1.70 9.65 -11.13
CA GLY A 180 2.05 10.28 -9.85
C GLY A 180 0.89 10.39 -8.86
N GLU A 181 -0.35 10.06 -9.25
CA GLU A 181 -1.48 10.00 -8.32
C GLU A 181 -1.52 8.69 -7.55
N GLY A 182 -2.08 8.74 -6.34
CA GLY A 182 -2.36 7.60 -5.48
C GLY A 182 -3.85 7.45 -5.20
N PHE A 183 -4.29 6.23 -4.91
CA PHE A 183 -5.66 5.92 -4.50
C PHE A 183 -5.67 4.72 -3.57
N ASN A 184 -6.51 4.74 -2.54
CA ASN A 184 -6.68 3.61 -1.63
C ASN A 184 -7.96 2.84 -1.97
N PHE A 185 -7.82 1.58 -2.43
CA PHE A 185 -8.96 0.70 -2.65
C PHE A 185 -9.51 0.16 -1.35
N GLU A 186 -10.83 0.02 -1.30
CA GLU A 186 -11.52 -0.66 -0.22
C GLU A 186 -12.13 -1.96 -0.73
N GLY A 187 -12.08 -3.00 0.10
CA GLY A 187 -12.69 -4.28 -0.18
C GLY A 187 -13.47 -4.79 1.02
N VAL A 188 -14.64 -5.35 0.77
CA VAL A 188 -15.50 -5.97 1.79
C VAL A 188 -15.61 -7.45 1.52
N VAL A 189 -15.28 -8.26 2.54
CA VAL A 189 -15.42 -9.72 2.46
C VAL A 189 -16.82 -10.13 2.93
N LEU A 190 -17.47 -10.98 2.17
CA LEU A 190 -18.81 -11.50 2.45
C LEU A 190 -18.76 -13.01 2.76
N PRO A 191 -19.69 -13.56 3.57
CA PRO A 191 -20.81 -12.88 4.24
C PRO A 191 -20.35 -12.00 5.41
N VAL A 192 -21.26 -11.17 5.90
CA VAL A 192 -21.03 -10.34 7.11
C VAL A 192 -20.62 -11.25 8.27
N GLY A 193 -19.53 -10.87 8.96
CA GLY A 193 -18.92 -11.67 10.01
C GLY A 193 -17.78 -12.58 9.55
N ALA A 194 -17.54 -12.71 8.23
CA ALA A 194 -16.34 -13.34 7.71
C ALA A 194 -15.08 -12.49 8.02
N PRO A 195 -13.90 -13.12 8.13
CA PRO A 195 -12.64 -12.40 8.29
C PRO A 195 -12.41 -11.39 7.16
N GLN A 196 -12.10 -10.13 7.49
CA GLN A 196 -11.99 -9.02 6.54
C GLN A 196 -10.58 -8.80 6.01
N GLY A 197 -9.58 -9.58 6.42
CA GLY A 197 -8.20 -9.45 5.95
C GLY A 197 -8.08 -9.65 4.45
N LEU A 198 -7.43 -8.69 3.76
CA LEU A 198 -7.20 -8.73 2.31
C LEU A 198 -5.71 -8.68 1.98
N ARG A 199 -5.36 -9.30 0.84
CA ARG A 199 -4.05 -9.19 0.19
C ARG A 199 -4.24 -8.65 -1.22
N TRP A 200 -3.48 -7.61 -1.55
CA TRP A 200 -3.61 -6.91 -2.82
C TRP A 200 -2.44 -7.21 -3.74
N THR A 201 -2.73 -7.39 -5.01
CA THR A 201 -1.72 -7.58 -6.05
C THR A 201 -2.05 -6.78 -7.31
N SER A 202 -1.03 -6.42 -8.07
CA SER A 202 -1.17 -5.73 -9.36
C SER A 202 -0.68 -6.63 -10.49
N SER A 203 -1.43 -6.70 -11.59
CA SER A 203 -1.01 -7.41 -12.80
C SER A 203 0.14 -6.72 -13.55
N ALA A 204 0.34 -5.42 -13.30
CA ALA A 204 1.37 -4.60 -13.90
C ALA A 204 1.93 -3.59 -12.87
N PRO A 205 2.80 -4.02 -11.93
CA PRO A 205 3.33 -3.15 -10.87
C PRO A 205 4.14 -1.95 -11.39
N SER A 206 4.70 -2.04 -12.60
CA SER A 206 5.39 -0.92 -13.26
C SER A 206 4.43 0.17 -13.79
N VAL A 207 3.16 -0.14 -13.96
CA VAL A 207 2.09 0.80 -14.36
C VAL A 207 1.40 1.35 -13.11
N ALA A 208 0.93 0.46 -12.26
CA ALA A 208 0.25 0.79 -11.00
C ALA A 208 0.75 -0.19 -9.92
N ALA A 209 1.60 0.29 -9.03
CA ALA A 209 2.03 -0.48 -7.87
C ALA A 209 0.95 -0.44 -6.79
N VAL A 210 0.74 -1.54 -6.08
CA VAL A 210 -0.21 -1.62 -4.96
C VAL A 210 0.50 -2.08 -3.69
N ASN A 211 0.19 -1.45 -2.57
CA ASN A 211 0.60 -1.95 -1.27
C ASN A 211 -0.23 -3.20 -0.95
N GLN A 212 0.44 -4.30 -0.68
CA GLN A 212 -0.18 -5.62 -0.53
C GLN A 212 -1.13 -5.73 0.67
N VAL A 213 -1.00 -4.85 1.66
CA VAL A 213 -1.80 -4.86 2.89
C VAL A 213 -2.88 -3.80 2.88
N SER A 214 -2.51 -2.54 2.57
CA SER A 214 -3.44 -1.41 2.65
C SER A 214 -4.33 -1.25 1.42
N GLY A 215 -3.97 -1.81 0.27
CA GLY A 215 -4.67 -1.58 -0.99
C GLY A 215 -4.38 -0.21 -1.62
N GLU A 216 -3.40 0.52 -1.09
CA GLU A 216 -2.97 1.80 -1.65
C GLU A 216 -2.25 1.59 -2.98
N VAL A 217 -2.76 2.21 -4.04
CA VAL A 217 -2.21 2.15 -5.39
C VAL A 217 -1.48 3.44 -5.71
N THR A 218 -0.30 3.31 -6.31
CA THR A 218 0.47 4.43 -6.86
C THR A 218 0.60 4.27 -8.37
N ALA A 219 0.17 5.28 -9.14
CA ALA A 219 0.27 5.32 -10.59
C ALA A 219 1.68 5.72 -11.02
N LEU A 220 2.44 4.79 -11.63
CA LEU A 220 3.85 4.98 -11.97
C LEU A 220 4.08 5.32 -13.44
N SER A 221 3.37 4.67 -14.37
CA SER A 221 3.51 4.90 -15.81
C SER A 221 2.18 4.72 -16.53
N ALA A 222 2.03 5.36 -17.69
CA ALA A 222 0.82 5.24 -18.50
C ALA A 222 0.59 3.79 -18.97
N GLY A 223 -0.66 3.31 -18.86
CA GLY A 223 -1.03 1.94 -19.21
C GLY A 223 -2.26 1.47 -18.45
N THR A 224 -2.47 0.17 -18.43
CA THR A 224 -3.56 -0.47 -17.69
C THR A 224 -3.00 -1.53 -16.74
N ALA A 225 -3.61 -1.66 -15.58
CA ALA A 225 -3.33 -2.71 -14.61
C ALA A 225 -4.65 -3.22 -14.03
N THR A 226 -4.68 -4.49 -13.64
CA THR A 226 -5.75 -5.07 -12.83
C THR A 226 -5.24 -5.22 -11.40
N ILE A 227 -5.93 -4.61 -10.45
CA ILE A 227 -5.68 -4.76 -9.03
C ILE A 227 -6.58 -5.88 -8.54
N THR A 228 -6.01 -6.88 -7.89
CA THR A 228 -6.72 -8.03 -7.35
C THR A 228 -6.66 -8.00 -5.83
N ALA A 229 -7.81 -8.08 -5.18
CA ALA A 229 -7.95 -8.35 -3.77
C ALA A 229 -8.22 -9.85 -3.58
N ALA A 230 -7.49 -10.48 -2.67
CA ALA A 230 -7.70 -11.87 -2.25
C ALA A 230 -7.93 -11.94 -0.74
N SER A 231 -8.80 -12.82 -0.28
CA SER A 231 -8.95 -13.06 1.16
C SER A 231 -7.65 -13.60 1.75
N SER A 232 -7.21 -13.06 2.88
CA SER A 232 -6.03 -13.55 3.61
C SER A 232 -6.23 -14.96 4.19
N VAL A 233 -7.48 -15.38 4.38
CA VAL A 233 -7.83 -16.70 4.98
C VAL A 233 -8.15 -17.73 3.91
N VAL A 234 -8.84 -17.31 2.84
CA VAL A 234 -9.22 -18.18 1.70
C VAL A 234 -8.73 -17.53 0.40
N PRO A 235 -7.45 -17.68 0.03
CA PRO A 235 -6.84 -16.96 -1.11
C PRO A 235 -7.51 -17.20 -2.47
N GLY A 236 -8.35 -18.24 -2.60
CA GLY A 236 -9.15 -18.50 -3.79
C GLY A 236 -10.38 -17.59 -3.93
N VAL A 237 -10.76 -16.87 -2.88
CA VAL A 237 -11.84 -15.88 -2.91
C VAL A 237 -11.22 -14.53 -3.27
N THR A 238 -11.51 -14.05 -4.47
CA THR A 238 -10.89 -12.84 -5.04
C THR A 238 -11.91 -11.94 -5.70
N ASP A 239 -11.56 -10.66 -5.82
CA ASP A 239 -12.25 -9.69 -6.67
C ASP A 239 -11.23 -8.73 -7.29
N THR A 240 -11.63 -8.00 -8.34
CA THR A 240 -10.69 -7.20 -9.14
C THR A 240 -11.21 -5.82 -9.46
N ALA A 241 -10.30 -4.85 -9.56
CA ALA A 241 -10.55 -3.52 -10.08
C ALA A 241 -9.65 -3.23 -11.28
N ALA A 242 -10.20 -2.61 -12.32
CA ALA A 242 -9.43 -2.16 -13.49
C ALA A 242 -8.90 -0.74 -13.28
N VAL A 243 -7.58 -0.56 -13.36
CA VAL A 243 -6.92 0.75 -13.25
C VAL A 243 -6.36 1.15 -14.61
N THR A 244 -6.73 2.36 -15.06
CA THR A 244 -6.14 2.99 -16.23
C THR A 244 -5.32 4.18 -15.79
N VAL A 245 -4.01 4.15 -16.08
CA VAL A 245 -3.11 5.27 -15.80
C VAL A 245 -2.89 6.08 -17.07
N VAL A 246 -3.22 7.37 -17.02
CA VAL A 246 -3.00 8.31 -18.13
C VAL A 246 -1.77 9.16 -17.90
N PRO A 247 -1.07 9.59 -18.96
CA PRO A 247 0.09 10.45 -18.80
C PRO A 247 -0.30 11.81 -18.21
N LEU A 248 0.61 12.41 -17.44
CA LEU A 248 0.46 13.78 -16.98
C LEU A 248 0.51 14.75 -18.16
N VAL A 249 -0.42 15.70 -18.22
CA VAL A 249 -0.41 16.77 -19.24
C VAL A 249 0.85 17.62 -19.10
N GLN A 250 1.65 17.71 -20.18
CA GLN A 250 2.91 18.46 -20.23
C GLN A 250 2.81 19.74 -21.07
N GLY A 251 1.89 19.77 -22.07
CA GLY A 251 1.72 20.90 -22.95
C GLY A 251 0.38 20.88 -23.68
N ILE A 252 0.08 21.98 -24.35
CA ILE A 252 -1.07 22.13 -25.27
C ILE A 252 -0.51 22.64 -26.59
N THR A 253 -0.83 21.96 -27.67
CA THR A 253 -0.58 22.41 -29.04
C THR A 253 -1.85 23.04 -29.59
N VAL A 254 -1.75 24.12 -30.33
CA VAL A 254 -2.89 24.83 -30.93
C VAL A 254 -2.60 25.19 -32.37
N SER A 255 -3.61 25.07 -33.22
CA SER A 255 -3.54 25.49 -34.63
C SER A 255 -4.87 26.17 -35.02
N PRO A 256 -4.82 27.34 -35.69
CA PRO A 256 -3.63 28.17 -35.91
C PRO A 256 -3.09 28.81 -34.62
N THR A 257 -1.84 29.25 -34.66
CA THR A 257 -1.15 29.91 -33.51
C THR A 257 -1.47 31.39 -33.35
N SER A 258 -2.20 31.98 -34.33
CA SER A 258 -2.77 33.32 -34.29
C SER A 258 -4.09 33.37 -35.13
N VAL A 259 -4.98 34.24 -34.76
CA VAL A 259 -6.28 34.43 -35.43
C VAL A 259 -6.38 35.85 -35.97
N SER A 260 -6.80 36.00 -37.24
CA SER A 260 -7.21 37.28 -37.82
C SER A 260 -8.57 37.09 -38.52
N VAL A 261 -9.60 37.76 -38.02
CA VAL A 261 -10.97 37.63 -38.51
C VAL A 261 -11.60 39.01 -38.65
N ALA A 262 -12.56 39.17 -39.57
CA ALA A 262 -13.40 40.35 -39.62
C ALA A 262 -14.48 40.32 -38.53
N GLU A 263 -15.11 41.46 -38.27
CA GLU A 263 -16.28 41.50 -37.38
C GLU A 263 -17.38 40.52 -37.89
N ALA A 264 -18.01 39.81 -36.92
CA ALA A 264 -18.98 38.73 -37.12
C ALA A 264 -18.43 37.46 -37.82
N ALA A 265 -17.19 37.46 -38.28
CA ALA A 265 -16.56 36.26 -38.85
C ALA A 265 -16.04 35.30 -37.74
N THR A 266 -15.85 34.04 -38.10
CA THR A 266 -15.42 33.01 -37.17
C THR A 266 -14.16 32.26 -37.66
N GLN A 267 -13.35 31.80 -36.72
CA GLN A 267 -12.20 30.94 -36.97
C GLN A 267 -12.13 29.84 -35.91
N GLN A 268 -12.00 28.58 -36.38
CA GLN A 268 -11.84 27.45 -35.49
C GLN A 268 -10.40 27.33 -35.05
N LEU A 269 -10.18 27.20 -33.73
CA LEU A 269 -8.94 26.72 -33.13
C LEU A 269 -9.05 25.24 -32.86
N THR A 270 -8.04 24.49 -33.28
CA THR A 270 -7.89 23.09 -32.91
C THR A 270 -6.78 22.99 -31.88
N ALA A 271 -7.12 22.53 -30.69
CA ALA A 271 -6.14 22.35 -29.61
C ALA A 271 -6.09 20.88 -29.16
N ALA A 272 -4.91 20.40 -28.83
CA ALA A 272 -4.68 19.06 -28.35
C ALA A 272 -3.68 19.07 -27.18
N VAL A 273 -3.89 18.21 -26.19
CA VAL A 273 -2.93 18.01 -25.08
C VAL A 273 -1.77 17.13 -25.50
N SER A 274 -0.62 17.34 -24.88
CA SER A 274 0.59 16.53 -25.03
C SER A 274 1.03 16.02 -23.66
N PRO A 275 1.51 14.75 -23.52
CA PRO A 275 1.58 13.72 -24.56
C PRO A 275 0.20 13.16 -24.95
N SER A 276 0.14 12.43 -26.05
CA SER A 276 -1.07 11.70 -26.47
C SER A 276 -1.51 10.72 -25.39
N GLY A 277 -2.82 10.62 -25.15
CA GLY A 277 -3.40 9.79 -24.09
C GLY A 277 -3.53 10.50 -22.74
N ALA A 278 -2.98 11.71 -22.57
CA ALA A 278 -3.23 12.53 -21.39
C ALA A 278 -4.69 13.02 -21.36
N ALA A 279 -5.17 13.42 -20.18
CA ALA A 279 -6.52 13.94 -20.00
C ALA A 279 -6.77 15.16 -20.93
N SER A 280 -7.74 15.06 -21.83
CA SER A 280 -7.94 15.99 -22.95
C SER A 280 -8.85 17.18 -22.65
N GLY A 281 -9.38 17.32 -21.43
CA GLY A 281 -10.26 18.44 -21.07
C GLY A 281 -9.55 19.78 -21.21
N LEU A 282 -10.12 20.69 -22.02
CA LEU A 282 -9.62 22.03 -22.26
C LEU A 282 -10.67 23.08 -21.90
N VAL A 283 -10.23 24.17 -21.29
CA VAL A 283 -11.03 25.36 -20.98
C VAL A 283 -10.54 26.53 -21.83
N TYR A 284 -11.46 27.23 -22.50
CA TYR A 284 -11.17 28.33 -23.38
C TYR A 284 -11.69 29.62 -22.79
N GLU A 285 -10.90 30.68 -22.81
CA GLU A 285 -11.23 31.97 -22.23
C GLU A 285 -10.69 33.11 -23.12
N SER A 286 -11.51 34.12 -23.37
CA SER A 286 -11.07 35.37 -24.03
C SER A 286 -10.70 36.40 -22.99
N ALA A 287 -9.55 37.06 -23.16
CA ALA A 287 -9.13 38.15 -22.29
C ALA A 287 -10.00 39.42 -22.45
N ASN A 288 -10.62 39.63 -23.64
CA ASN A 288 -11.59 40.72 -23.89
C ASN A 288 -12.72 40.24 -24.79
N PRO A 289 -13.84 39.78 -24.20
CA PRO A 289 -15.00 39.31 -24.97
C PRO A 289 -15.70 40.39 -25.82
N ALA A 290 -15.44 41.68 -25.55
CA ALA A 290 -15.99 42.78 -26.39
C ALA A 290 -15.27 42.88 -27.74
N VAL A 291 -14.02 42.37 -27.86
CA VAL A 291 -13.28 42.32 -29.13
C VAL A 291 -13.50 40.96 -29.81
N ALA A 292 -13.35 39.86 -29.09
CA ALA A 292 -13.60 38.54 -29.63
C ALA A 292 -14.08 37.56 -28.53
N THR A 293 -15.01 36.68 -28.86
CA THR A 293 -15.49 35.61 -28.01
C THR A 293 -14.94 34.27 -28.47
N ILE A 294 -14.92 33.27 -27.55
CA ILE A 294 -14.57 31.89 -27.90
C ILE A 294 -15.54 30.92 -27.23
N SER A 295 -15.97 29.92 -28.00
CA SER A 295 -16.83 28.85 -27.51
C SER A 295 -16.02 27.78 -26.74
N SER A 296 -16.70 26.92 -25.98
CA SER A 296 -16.12 25.73 -25.33
C SER A 296 -15.52 24.71 -26.31
N THR A 297 -15.80 24.85 -27.60
CA THR A 297 -15.27 24.01 -28.69
C THR A 297 -14.10 24.65 -29.43
N GLY A 298 -13.67 25.86 -29.00
CA GLY A 298 -12.56 26.57 -29.60
C GLY A 298 -12.93 27.44 -30.85
N LEU A 299 -14.22 27.70 -31.08
CA LEU A 299 -14.65 28.62 -32.17
C LEU A 299 -14.51 30.08 -31.71
N VAL A 300 -13.58 30.81 -32.28
CA VAL A 300 -13.38 32.25 -32.09
C VAL A 300 -14.35 33.03 -32.99
N THR A 301 -15.03 34.04 -32.45
CA THR A 301 -15.90 34.97 -33.18
C THR A 301 -15.43 36.39 -32.95
N GLY A 302 -15.16 37.15 -34.02
CA GLY A 302 -14.88 38.59 -33.97
C GLY A 302 -16.16 39.37 -33.57
N VAL A 303 -16.00 40.31 -32.62
CA VAL A 303 -17.11 41.13 -32.10
C VAL A 303 -16.97 42.60 -32.53
N ASP A 304 -15.80 43.20 -32.25
CA ASP A 304 -15.50 44.57 -32.60
C ASP A 304 -14.01 44.70 -32.93
N ALA A 305 -13.67 45.66 -33.77
CA ALA A 305 -12.28 45.88 -34.23
C ALA A 305 -11.31 46.11 -33.07
N GLY A 306 -10.20 45.38 -33.06
CA GLY A 306 -9.21 45.45 -32.00
C GLY A 306 -8.37 44.22 -31.89
N ALA A 307 -7.52 44.16 -30.83
CA ALA A 307 -6.66 43.05 -30.52
C ALA A 307 -6.96 42.51 -29.11
N THR A 308 -6.99 41.18 -29.00
CA THR A 308 -7.16 40.47 -27.73
C THR A 308 -6.36 39.18 -27.74
N THR A 309 -6.46 38.36 -26.70
CA THR A 309 -5.88 37.03 -26.63
C THR A 309 -6.89 36.02 -26.14
N VAL A 310 -6.79 34.80 -26.63
CA VAL A 310 -7.52 33.66 -26.12
C VAL A 310 -6.55 32.76 -25.37
N THR A 311 -6.90 32.37 -24.14
CA THR A 311 -6.15 31.43 -23.34
C THR A 311 -6.84 30.07 -23.35
N ILE A 312 -6.08 29.02 -23.62
CA ILE A 312 -6.53 27.62 -23.60
C ILE A 312 -5.79 26.95 -22.44
N THR A 313 -6.53 26.44 -21.48
CA THR A 313 -5.98 25.87 -20.23
C THR A 313 -6.39 24.39 -20.11
N SER A 314 -5.47 23.54 -19.68
CA SER A 314 -5.80 22.15 -19.36
C SER A 314 -6.69 22.09 -18.11
N ALA A 315 -7.83 21.43 -18.18
CA ALA A 315 -8.70 21.21 -17.03
C ALA A 315 -8.03 20.30 -15.96
N ALA A 316 -7.26 19.30 -16.41
CA ALA A 316 -6.57 18.38 -15.52
C ALA A 316 -5.31 18.99 -14.87
N ARG A 317 -4.67 19.97 -15.54
CA ARG A 317 -3.48 20.65 -15.04
C ARG A 317 -3.51 22.15 -15.39
N PRO A 318 -4.16 23.00 -14.59
CA PRO A 318 -4.36 24.43 -14.90
C PRO A 318 -3.07 25.26 -15.05
N SER A 319 -1.94 24.76 -14.57
CA SER A 319 -0.62 25.36 -14.81
C SER A 319 -0.15 25.24 -16.27
N VAL A 320 -0.72 24.29 -17.03
CA VAL A 320 -0.43 24.10 -18.47
C VAL A 320 -1.48 24.85 -19.26
N LYS A 321 -1.04 25.94 -19.94
CA LYS A 321 -1.87 26.81 -20.74
C LYS A 321 -1.09 27.35 -21.94
N VAL A 322 -1.82 27.72 -22.98
CA VAL A 322 -1.29 28.40 -24.18
C VAL A 322 -2.16 29.59 -24.50
N THR A 323 -1.56 30.67 -24.98
CA THR A 323 -2.24 31.90 -25.35
C THR A 323 -2.12 32.12 -26.86
N VAL A 324 -3.23 32.43 -27.51
CA VAL A 324 -3.36 32.68 -28.96
C VAL A 324 -3.75 34.15 -29.15
N PRO A 325 -2.92 34.97 -29.86
CA PRO A 325 -3.30 36.32 -30.20
C PRO A 325 -4.45 36.33 -31.24
N VAL A 326 -5.40 37.23 -31.04
CA VAL A 326 -6.58 37.43 -31.90
C VAL A 326 -6.66 38.89 -32.32
N THR A 327 -6.77 39.12 -33.63
CA THR A 327 -6.98 40.46 -34.21
C THR A 327 -8.32 40.45 -34.97
N VAL A 328 -9.17 41.40 -34.67
CA VAL A 328 -10.45 41.66 -35.39
C VAL A 328 -10.30 42.92 -36.21
N THR A 329 -10.62 42.84 -37.49
CA THR A 329 -10.48 43.95 -38.48
C THR A 329 -11.82 44.31 -39.08
#